data_12abcbd469568ebd0cb6d33d27b2cb32
#
_entry.id   12abcbd469568ebd0cb6d33d27b2cb32
#
_cell.length_a   1.000
_cell.length_b   1.000
_cell.length_c   1.000
_cell.angle_alpha   90.00
_cell.angle_beta   90.00
_cell.angle_gamma   90.00
#
_symmetry.space_group_name_H-M   'P 1'
#
loop_
_entity.id
_entity.type
_entity.pdbx_description
1 polymer ?
#
loop_
_entity_poly.entity_id
_entity_poly.type
_entity_poly.pdbx_seq_one_letter_code
_entity_poly.pdbx_strand_id
1 'polypeptide(L)'
;MNLKMVMASIALALFGQQSYAQNYMNAKEVTVLKGIAVEGVDTAGVHQDPTCPEVLLETTMGNIRIALYNDTPLHRDNFLKWVKCGYYNGCIFHRVIKNFMVQAGDPATRKVDPLKKEVFDTAYAVPAEIRYPKYYHKRGQLCAAREGDEENPKFASAPCDFYITWGRNFSRRQIEYLIEKEAREEKAYVLPNKQVIDGYVKYGGVPHLDGGYTVFGEVLEGMDVVDKIQNVATDKGNNDRPLEDIIILKASVVR
;
A
#
# COMPACT_ATOMS: atom_id res chain seq x y z
N MET A 1 -8.77 42.16 -11.65
CA MET A 1 -8.30 40.76 -11.65
C MET A 1 -8.36 40.28 -13.08
N ASN A 2 -7.24 39.91 -13.68
CA ASN A 2 -7.08 39.80 -15.13
C ASN A 2 -7.63 38.45 -15.61
N LEU A 3 -8.58 38.47 -16.55
CA LEU A 3 -9.25 37.27 -17.11
C LEU A 3 -8.26 36.18 -17.58
N LYS A 4 -7.04 36.60 -18.01
CA LYS A 4 -5.97 35.69 -18.37
C LYS A 4 -5.38 34.90 -17.18
N MET A 5 -5.41 35.45 -15.96
CA MET A 5 -4.97 34.75 -14.74
C MET A 5 -5.99 33.70 -14.29
N VAL A 6 -7.28 34.01 -14.45
CA VAL A 6 -8.35 33.05 -14.11
C VAL A 6 -8.33 31.86 -15.07
N MET A 7 -8.12 32.12 -16.36
CA MET A 7 -8.01 31.05 -17.38
C MET A 7 -6.78 30.19 -17.20
N ALA A 8 -5.64 30.74 -16.75
CA ALA A 8 -4.43 29.97 -16.44
C ALA A 8 -4.64 29.08 -15.20
N SER A 9 -5.31 29.57 -14.17
CA SER A 9 -5.62 28.77 -12.96
C SER A 9 -6.58 27.63 -13.26
N ILE A 10 -7.60 27.86 -14.12
CA ILE A 10 -8.53 26.81 -14.55
C ILE A 10 -7.82 25.78 -15.45
N ALA A 11 -6.90 26.23 -16.34
CA ALA A 11 -6.11 25.33 -17.15
C ALA A 11 -5.16 24.45 -16.32
N LEU A 12 -4.50 25.00 -15.29
CA LEU A 12 -3.65 24.22 -14.37
C LEU A 12 -4.46 23.19 -13.57
N ALA A 13 -5.64 23.57 -13.10
CA ALA A 13 -6.54 22.64 -12.38
C ALA A 13 -7.03 21.51 -13.30
N LEU A 14 -7.36 21.81 -14.55
CA LEU A 14 -7.75 20.81 -15.56
C LEU A 14 -6.59 19.92 -16.00
N PHE A 15 -5.35 20.45 -16.09
CA PHE A 15 -4.16 19.65 -16.37
C PHE A 15 -3.78 18.75 -15.20
N GLY A 16 -3.95 19.19 -13.95
CA GLY A 16 -3.79 18.36 -12.77
C GLY A 16 -4.77 17.19 -12.78
N GLN A 17 -6.06 17.45 -12.99
CA GLN A 17 -7.10 16.40 -13.09
C GLN A 17 -6.89 15.46 -14.29
N GLN A 18 -6.39 15.94 -15.42
CA GLN A 18 -6.05 15.07 -16.57
C GLN A 18 -4.88 14.14 -16.28
N SER A 19 -3.85 14.57 -15.55
CA SER A 19 -2.73 13.70 -15.20
C SER A 19 -3.13 12.61 -14.18
N TYR A 20 -4.03 12.93 -13.26
CA TYR A 20 -4.65 11.94 -12.37
C TYR A 20 -5.48 10.92 -13.15
N ALA A 21 -6.38 11.38 -14.01
CA ALA A 21 -7.17 10.53 -14.88
C ALA A 21 -6.29 9.65 -15.79
N GLN A 22 -5.17 10.16 -16.30
CA GLN A 22 -4.29 9.44 -17.20
C GLN A 22 -3.59 8.25 -16.52
N ASN A 23 -3.21 8.37 -15.24
CA ASN A 23 -2.63 7.25 -14.48
C ASN A 23 -3.64 6.13 -14.20
N TYR A 24 -4.93 6.48 -14.09
CA TYR A 24 -6.03 5.52 -13.99
C TYR A 24 -6.52 5.02 -15.35
N MET A 25 -6.43 5.84 -16.40
CA MET A 25 -6.94 5.54 -17.74
C MET A 25 -6.07 4.57 -18.54
N ASN A 26 -4.81 4.34 -18.14
CA ASN A 26 -3.96 3.30 -18.74
C ASN A 26 -4.30 1.88 -18.27
N ALA A 27 -5.12 1.74 -17.24
CA ALA A 27 -5.82 0.50 -16.96
C ALA A 27 -7.11 0.48 -17.79
N LYS A 28 -7.54 -0.65 -18.32
CA LYS A 28 -8.79 -0.87 -19.11
C LYS A 28 -10.09 -0.47 -18.39
N GLU A 29 -10.03 0.36 -17.37
CA GLU A 29 -11.02 0.62 -16.33
C GLU A 29 -11.69 2.01 -16.42
N VAL A 30 -11.52 2.73 -17.53
CA VAL A 30 -12.25 3.99 -17.82
C VAL A 30 -13.78 3.86 -17.60
N THR A 31 -14.28 2.65 -17.68
CA THR A 31 -15.70 2.34 -17.50
C THR A 31 -16.19 2.55 -16.06
N VAL A 32 -15.32 2.37 -15.06
CA VAL A 32 -15.67 2.56 -13.62
C VAL A 32 -15.89 4.04 -13.30
N LEU A 33 -15.13 4.94 -13.92
CA LEU A 33 -15.31 6.40 -13.78
C LEU A 33 -16.71 6.89 -14.26
N LYS A 34 -17.43 6.06 -15.00
CA LYS A 34 -18.79 6.35 -15.48
C LYS A 34 -19.90 5.62 -14.71
N GLY A 35 -19.57 4.98 -13.57
CA GLY A 35 -20.55 4.24 -12.78
C GLY A 35 -21.03 2.93 -13.41
N ILE A 36 -20.29 2.41 -14.41
CA ILE A 36 -20.60 1.12 -15.04
C ILE A 36 -19.82 0.05 -14.28
N ALA A 37 -20.52 -0.92 -13.69
CA ALA A 37 -19.89 -2.09 -13.08
C ALA A 37 -19.10 -2.85 -14.16
N VAL A 38 -17.79 -3.05 -13.93
CA VAL A 38 -17.00 -3.91 -14.80
C VAL A 38 -17.29 -5.35 -14.39
N GLU A 39 -18.07 -6.06 -15.19
CA GLU A 39 -18.26 -7.49 -15.02
C GLU A 39 -16.90 -8.22 -15.20
N GLY A 40 -16.51 -9.06 -14.25
CA GLY A 40 -15.40 -9.98 -14.38
C GLY A 40 -14.05 -9.53 -13.81
N VAL A 41 -13.96 -8.42 -13.07
CA VAL A 41 -12.76 -8.12 -12.28
C VAL A 41 -12.79 -8.94 -11.00
N ASP A 42 -12.02 -10.03 -10.96
CA ASP A 42 -11.81 -10.80 -9.73
C ASP A 42 -10.93 -10.00 -8.75
N THR A 43 -11.56 -9.45 -7.71
CA THR A 43 -10.86 -8.75 -6.62
C THR A 43 -10.54 -9.67 -5.45
N ALA A 44 -10.81 -10.98 -5.60
CA ALA A 44 -10.76 -11.94 -4.49
C ALA A 44 -9.35 -12.36 -4.07
N GLY A 45 -8.31 -11.93 -4.81
CA GLY A 45 -6.94 -12.21 -4.39
C GLY A 45 -6.12 -12.91 -5.45
N VAL A 46 -4.83 -12.66 -5.38
CA VAL A 46 -3.82 -13.10 -6.33
C VAL A 46 -3.22 -14.47 -5.99
N HIS A 47 -3.52 -15.00 -4.82
CA HIS A 47 -3.10 -16.38 -4.50
C HIS A 47 -3.69 -17.44 -5.46
N GLN A 48 -4.55 -17.03 -6.40
CA GLN A 48 -4.98 -17.84 -7.53
C GLN A 48 -3.96 -17.86 -8.70
N ASP A 49 -3.00 -16.91 -8.73
CA ASP A 49 -1.92 -16.93 -9.72
C ASP A 49 -0.69 -17.66 -9.14
N PRO A 50 -0.47 -18.94 -9.50
CA PRO A 50 0.65 -19.72 -8.99
C PRO A 50 2.01 -19.22 -9.49
N THR A 51 2.05 -18.25 -10.41
CA THR A 51 3.29 -17.69 -10.95
C THR A 51 3.79 -16.48 -10.13
N CYS A 52 2.99 -15.98 -9.19
CA CYS A 52 3.41 -14.88 -8.31
C CYS A 52 4.60 -15.33 -7.44
N PRO A 53 5.69 -14.54 -7.41
CA PRO A 53 6.78 -14.78 -6.48
C PRO A 53 6.31 -14.68 -5.04
N GLU A 54 6.88 -15.52 -4.16
CA GLU A 54 6.59 -15.50 -2.74
C GLU A 54 7.81 -15.15 -1.92
N VAL A 55 7.59 -14.37 -0.87
CA VAL A 55 8.60 -13.95 0.11
C VAL A 55 8.18 -14.39 1.50
N LEU A 56 9.14 -14.93 2.26
CA LEU A 56 8.99 -15.22 3.69
C LEU A 56 9.75 -14.15 4.49
N LEU A 57 9.04 -13.48 5.38
CA LEU A 57 9.60 -12.62 6.42
C LEU A 57 9.61 -13.40 7.74
N GLU A 58 10.79 -13.78 8.22
CA GLU A 58 11.01 -14.36 9.54
C GLU A 58 11.19 -13.22 10.53
N THR A 59 10.28 -13.05 11.49
CA THR A 59 10.31 -11.94 12.45
C THR A 59 10.44 -12.43 13.88
N THR A 60 10.76 -11.52 14.80
CA THR A 60 10.78 -11.82 16.26
C THR A 60 9.39 -12.20 16.80
N MET A 61 8.30 -11.94 16.04
CA MET A 61 6.92 -12.26 16.43
C MET A 61 6.35 -13.49 15.70
N GLY A 62 7.11 -14.05 14.73
CA GLY A 62 6.72 -15.18 13.89
C GLY A 62 6.92 -14.91 12.40
N ASN A 63 6.47 -15.82 11.57
CA ASN A 63 6.68 -15.79 10.13
C ASN A 63 5.49 -15.20 9.39
N ILE A 64 5.76 -14.42 8.34
CA ILE A 64 4.76 -13.85 7.43
C ILE A 64 5.14 -14.24 6.01
N ARG A 65 4.29 -15.01 5.31
CA ARG A 65 4.48 -15.36 3.90
C ARG A 65 3.61 -14.49 3.02
N ILE A 66 4.20 -13.90 1.99
CA ILE A 66 3.60 -12.87 1.15
C ILE A 66 3.74 -13.26 -0.31
N ALA A 67 2.66 -13.17 -1.09
CA ALA A 67 2.71 -13.20 -2.56
C ALA A 67 2.87 -11.79 -3.12
N LEU A 68 3.68 -11.64 -4.16
CA LEU A 68 3.89 -10.36 -4.86
C LEU A 68 3.17 -10.37 -6.21
N TYR A 69 2.45 -9.32 -6.51
CA TYR A 69 1.59 -9.24 -7.69
C TYR A 69 2.36 -9.05 -9.00
N ASN A 70 2.05 -9.88 -10.01
CA ASN A 70 2.66 -9.78 -11.33
C ASN A 70 2.23 -8.50 -12.09
N ASP A 71 1.08 -7.92 -11.78
CA ASP A 71 0.55 -6.71 -12.41
C ASP A 71 1.18 -5.41 -11.89
N THR A 72 2.04 -5.50 -10.88
CA THR A 72 2.82 -4.38 -10.34
C THR A 72 4.32 -4.69 -10.41
N PRO A 73 4.86 -4.91 -11.62
CA PRO A 73 6.21 -5.44 -11.81
C PRO A 73 7.31 -4.54 -11.25
N LEU A 74 7.16 -3.21 -11.28
CA LEU A 74 8.18 -2.30 -10.73
C LEU A 74 8.32 -2.48 -9.22
N HIS A 75 7.20 -2.54 -8.48
CA HIS A 75 7.20 -2.75 -7.04
C HIS A 75 7.60 -4.17 -6.67
N ARG A 76 7.08 -5.17 -7.39
CA ARG A 76 7.44 -6.58 -7.20
C ARG A 76 8.95 -6.79 -7.35
N ASP A 77 9.53 -6.34 -8.46
CA ASP A 77 10.94 -6.57 -8.78
C ASP A 77 11.86 -5.76 -7.86
N ASN A 78 11.44 -4.54 -7.49
CA ASN A 78 12.12 -3.71 -6.50
C ASN A 78 12.13 -4.39 -5.12
N PHE A 79 11.00 -4.91 -4.65
CA PHE A 79 10.92 -5.61 -3.36
C PHE A 79 11.78 -6.88 -3.37
N LEU A 80 11.71 -7.68 -4.45
CA LEU A 80 12.56 -8.87 -4.64
C LEU A 80 14.05 -8.52 -4.64
N LYS A 81 14.46 -7.41 -5.27
CA LYS A 81 15.83 -6.89 -5.21
C LYS A 81 16.28 -6.72 -3.76
N TRP A 82 15.48 -6.04 -2.94
CA TRP A 82 15.79 -5.78 -1.54
C TRP A 82 15.82 -7.03 -0.68
N VAL A 83 14.92 -7.98 -0.93
CA VAL A 83 14.94 -9.30 -0.29
C VAL A 83 16.22 -10.06 -0.63
N LYS A 84 16.56 -10.14 -1.93
CA LYS A 84 17.73 -10.92 -2.42
C LYS A 84 19.06 -10.36 -1.95
N CYS A 85 19.20 -9.05 -1.80
CA CYS A 85 20.43 -8.44 -1.27
C CYS A 85 20.46 -8.40 0.27
N GLY A 86 19.44 -8.95 0.96
CA GLY A 86 19.42 -9.01 2.42
C GLY A 86 19.11 -7.69 3.12
N TYR A 87 18.62 -6.67 2.38
CA TYR A 87 18.33 -5.35 2.92
C TYR A 87 17.39 -5.41 4.13
N TYR A 88 16.32 -6.20 4.04
CA TYR A 88 15.31 -6.29 5.09
C TYR A 88 15.77 -6.99 6.36
N ASN A 89 16.91 -7.72 6.31
CA ASN A 89 17.46 -8.37 7.50
C ASN A 89 17.93 -7.31 8.50
N GLY A 90 17.37 -7.32 9.69
CA GLY A 90 17.61 -6.31 10.72
C GLY A 90 16.72 -5.06 10.63
N CYS A 91 15.89 -4.91 9.59
CA CYS A 91 14.84 -3.88 9.58
C CYS A 91 13.83 -4.13 10.71
N ILE A 92 13.30 -3.05 11.27
CA ILE A 92 12.25 -3.14 12.28
C ILE A 92 10.90 -2.70 11.71
N PHE A 93 9.81 -3.13 12.33
CA PHE A 93 8.53 -2.47 12.17
C PHE A 93 8.57 -1.17 12.97
N HIS A 94 8.90 -0.08 12.29
CA HIS A 94 9.21 1.21 12.92
C HIS A 94 7.98 2.07 13.20
N ARG A 95 6.84 1.72 12.60
CA ARG A 95 5.55 2.41 12.83
C ARG A 95 4.42 1.41 12.83
N VAL A 96 3.65 1.38 13.91
CA VAL A 96 2.53 0.45 14.10
C VAL A 96 1.32 1.20 14.62
N ILE A 97 0.25 1.23 13.84
CA ILE A 97 -1.01 1.86 14.24
C ILE A 97 -2.10 0.80 14.31
N LYS A 98 -2.61 0.58 15.51
CA LYS A 98 -3.69 -0.37 15.76
C LYS A 98 -4.92 -0.07 14.93
N ASN A 99 -5.52 -1.11 14.33
CA ASN A 99 -6.66 -1.02 13.43
C ASN A 99 -6.38 -0.19 12.17
N PHE A 100 -5.11 -0.10 11.76
CA PHE A 100 -4.70 0.59 10.54
C PHE A 100 -3.64 -0.22 9.76
N MET A 101 -2.36 -0.18 10.16
CA MET A 101 -1.29 -0.86 9.44
C MET A 101 -0.06 -1.11 10.32
N VAL A 102 0.84 -1.99 9.84
CA VAL A 102 2.19 -2.19 10.36
C VAL A 102 3.19 -1.87 9.25
N GLN A 103 4.16 -0.99 9.51
CA GLN A 103 5.09 -0.43 8.53
C GLN A 103 6.54 -0.76 8.88
N ALA A 104 7.31 -1.16 7.86
CA ALA A 104 8.74 -1.49 7.97
C ALA A 104 9.49 -1.04 6.72
N GLY A 105 10.83 -1.10 6.76
CA GLY A 105 11.68 -0.87 5.59
C GLY A 105 12.50 0.41 5.63
N ASP A 106 12.28 1.32 6.58
CA ASP A 106 13.06 2.56 6.72
C ASP A 106 14.53 2.26 6.97
N PRO A 107 15.46 2.75 6.09
CA PRO A 107 16.90 2.57 6.22
C PRO A 107 17.46 3.03 7.57
N ALA A 108 16.92 4.12 8.12
CA ALA A 108 17.40 4.73 9.37
C ALA A 108 17.11 3.85 10.60
N THR A 109 16.20 2.89 10.48
CA THR A 109 15.76 2.03 11.58
C THR A 109 16.39 0.63 11.56
N ARG A 110 17.20 0.34 10.55
CA ARG A 110 17.81 -0.97 10.35
C ARG A 110 18.85 -1.31 11.44
N LYS A 111 18.66 -2.41 12.13
CA LYS A 111 19.59 -2.94 13.14
C LYS A 111 20.65 -3.82 12.47
N VAL A 112 21.75 -3.23 12.09
CA VAL A 112 22.87 -3.95 11.45
C VAL A 112 24.10 -3.92 12.32
N ASP A 113 24.97 -4.91 12.13
CA ASP A 113 26.28 -4.93 12.74
C ASP A 113 27.08 -3.69 12.28
N PRO A 114 27.53 -2.82 13.20
CA PRO A 114 28.29 -1.62 12.83
C PRO A 114 29.57 -1.92 12.06
N LEU A 115 30.10 -3.16 12.14
CA LEU A 115 31.27 -3.61 11.42
C LEU A 115 30.98 -4.02 9.97
N LYS A 116 29.70 -4.28 9.64
CA LYS A 116 29.24 -4.58 8.29
C LYS A 116 28.71 -3.32 7.64
N LYS A 117 29.59 -2.53 7.02
CA LYS A 117 29.19 -1.36 6.21
C LYS A 117 28.58 -1.80 4.88
N GLU A 118 27.36 -2.30 4.94
CA GLU A 118 26.56 -2.48 3.72
C GLU A 118 25.97 -1.13 3.31
N VAL A 119 26.32 -0.66 2.13
CA VAL A 119 25.78 0.58 1.55
C VAL A 119 24.68 0.19 0.56
N PHE A 120 23.46 0.61 0.84
CA PHE A 120 22.32 0.44 -0.06
C PHE A 120 21.95 1.78 -0.69
N ASP A 121 21.86 1.82 -2.01
CA ASP A 121 21.37 3.01 -2.71
C ASP A 121 19.84 3.03 -2.63
N THR A 122 19.31 3.86 -1.74
CA THR A 122 17.88 4.10 -1.54
C THR A 122 17.45 5.48 -2.01
N ALA A 123 18.29 6.20 -2.75
CA ALA A 123 18.04 7.57 -3.18
C ALA A 123 17.24 7.64 -4.50
N TYR A 124 16.17 6.85 -4.63
CA TYR A 124 15.26 6.88 -5.78
C TYR A 124 13.82 6.66 -5.33
N ALA A 125 12.88 6.87 -6.24
CA ALA A 125 11.47 6.56 -6.03
C ALA A 125 10.99 5.57 -7.08
N VAL A 126 10.03 4.70 -6.69
CA VAL A 126 9.40 3.75 -7.62
C VAL A 126 8.14 4.40 -8.20
N PRO A 127 7.99 4.52 -9.52
CA PRO A 127 6.79 5.06 -10.13
C PRO A 127 5.53 4.30 -9.68
N ALA A 128 4.44 5.02 -9.42
CA ALA A 128 3.20 4.43 -8.93
C ALA A 128 2.65 3.37 -9.90
N GLU A 129 2.18 2.25 -9.35
CA GLU A 129 1.48 1.18 -10.07
C GLU A 129 0.12 0.91 -9.41
N ILE A 130 -0.68 1.94 -9.25
CA ILE A 130 -2.00 1.86 -8.63
C ILE A 130 -2.96 1.14 -9.57
N ARG A 131 -3.52 0.00 -9.14
CA ARG A 131 -4.40 -0.89 -9.93
C ARG A 131 -5.81 -0.99 -9.31
N TYR A 132 -6.27 0.11 -8.68
CA TYR A 132 -7.63 0.16 -8.16
C TYR A 132 -8.66 0.09 -9.31
N PRO A 133 -9.79 -0.62 -9.20
CA PRO A 133 -10.29 -1.37 -8.06
C PRO A 133 -9.81 -2.83 -7.99
N LYS A 134 -8.96 -3.30 -8.91
CA LYS A 134 -8.45 -4.67 -8.90
C LYS A 134 -7.73 -4.99 -7.59
N TYR A 135 -6.83 -4.09 -7.16
CA TYR A 135 -6.17 -4.14 -5.87
C TYR A 135 -6.59 -2.94 -5.03
N TYR A 136 -7.03 -3.19 -3.82
CA TYR A 136 -7.51 -2.20 -2.87
C TYR A 136 -7.05 -2.58 -1.45
N HIS A 137 -7.09 -1.67 -0.51
CA HIS A 137 -6.50 -1.83 0.82
C HIS A 137 -7.33 -2.72 1.76
N LYS A 138 -7.77 -3.91 1.29
CA LYS A 138 -8.35 -4.92 2.19
C LYS A 138 -7.30 -5.36 3.22
N ARG A 139 -7.74 -5.98 4.31
CA ARG A 139 -6.82 -6.55 5.31
C ARG A 139 -5.85 -7.53 4.69
N GLY A 140 -4.56 -7.45 5.11
CA GLY A 140 -3.50 -8.33 4.65
C GLY A 140 -2.83 -7.93 3.33
N GLN A 141 -3.15 -6.76 2.77
CA GLN A 141 -2.44 -6.29 1.58
C GLN A 141 -1.07 -5.73 1.92
N LEU A 142 -0.08 -6.02 1.05
CA LEU A 142 1.24 -5.42 1.05
C LEU A 142 1.23 -4.18 0.15
N CYS A 143 1.59 -3.04 0.72
CA CYS A 143 1.50 -1.74 0.07
C CYS A 143 2.81 -0.98 0.21
N ALA A 144 3.12 -0.13 -0.77
CA ALA A 144 4.30 0.73 -0.72
C ALA A 144 3.98 2.05 -0.01
N ALA A 145 4.86 2.45 0.93
CA ALA A 145 4.78 3.75 1.56
C ALA A 145 5.27 4.87 0.59
N ARG A 146 4.86 6.09 0.84
CA ARG A 146 5.25 7.28 0.06
C ARG A 146 5.11 8.55 0.86
N GLU A 147 5.75 9.61 0.38
CA GLU A 147 5.55 10.97 0.89
C GLU A 147 4.14 11.51 0.59
N GLY A 148 3.75 12.58 1.30
CA GLY A 148 2.46 13.23 1.15
C GLY A 148 2.20 13.80 -0.26
N ASP A 149 0.94 14.12 -0.56
CA ASP A 149 0.51 14.53 -1.90
C ASP A 149 1.14 15.86 -2.35
N GLU A 150 1.42 16.75 -1.40
CA GLU A 150 2.02 18.07 -1.69
C GLU A 150 3.46 17.93 -2.16
N GLU A 151 4.26 17.07 -1.52
CA GLU A 151 5.65 16.80 -1.86
C GLU A 151 5.77 15.80 -3.01
N ASN A 152 4.76 14.96 -3.20
CA ASN A 152 4.79 13.84 -4.13
C ASN A 152 3.51 13.72 -4.98
N PRO A 153 3.23 14.69 -5.85
CA PRO A 153 2.00 14.71 -6.66
C PRO A 153 1.92 13.58 -7.71
N LYS A 154 2.99 12.82 -7.90
CA LYS A 154 3.03 11.65 -8.79
C LYS A 154 2.76 10.33 -8.09
N PHE A 155 2.56 10.35 -6.76
CA PHE A 155 2.36 9.15 -5.94
C PHE A 155 3.47 8.10 -6.05
N ALA A 156 4.69 8.52 -6.40
CA ALA A 156 5.82 7.63 -6.46
C ALA A 156 6.12 7.05 -5.06
N SER A 157 6.43 5.78 -5.00
CA SER A 157 6.66 5.09 -3.74
C SER A 157 8.09 5.22 -3.24
N ALA A 158 8.28 5.21 -1.93
CA ALA A 158 9.59 5.01 -1.32
C ALA A 158 10.20 3.69 -1.78
N PRO A 159 11.54 3.62 -1.95
CA PRO A 159 12.18 2.45 -2.57
C PRO A 159 12.12 1.19 -1.69
N CYS A 160 12.06 1.34 -0.38
CA CYS A 160 12.17 0.20 0.55
C CYS A 160 11.06 0.16 1.61
N ASP A 161 10.38 1.27 1.86
CA ASP A 161 9.33 1.32 2.87
C ASP A 161 8.04 0.65 2.37
N PHE A 162 7.53 -0.26 3.17
CA PHE A 162 6.29 -0.97 2.92
C PHE A 162 5.42 -1.05 4.16
N TYR A 163 4.13 -1.26 3.97
CA TYR A 163 3.23 -1.57 5.07
C TYR A 163 2.28 -2.71 4.73
N ILE A 164 1.85 -3.42 5.78
CA ILE A 164 0.81 -4.44 5.69
C ILE A 164 -0.45 -3.88 6.34
N THR A 165 -1.56 -3.90 5.60
CA THR A 165 -2.84 -3.38 6.07
C THR A 165 -3.46 -4.31 7.12
N TRP A 166 -3.96 -3.74 8.21
CA TRP A 166 -4.88 -4.40 9.13
C TRP A 166 -6.29 -3.84 8.98
N GLY A 167 -6.44 -2.54 9.23
CA GLY A 167 -7.69 -1.81 9.06
C GLY A 167 -8.77 -2.18 10.07
N ARG A 168 -10.00 -1.75 9.76
CA ARG A 168 -11.21 -2.00 10.56
C ARG A 168 -12.14 -2.96 9.84
N ASN A 169 -13.08 -3.55 10.60
CA ASN A 169 -14.23 -4.25 10.03
C ASN A 169 -15.34 -3.24 9.73
N PHE A 170 -16.09 -3.48 8.67
CA PHE A 170 -17.17 -2.61 8.23
C PHE A 170 -18.45 -3.40 8.02
N SER A 171 -19.58 -2.86 8.47
CA SER A 171 -20.88 -3.24 7.92
C SER A 171 -21.03 -2.59 6.52
N ARG A 172 -21.90 -3.16 5.69
CA ARG A 172 -22.20 -2.61 4.36
C ARG A 172 -22.56 -1.11 4.44
N ARG A 173 -23.45 -0.74 5.34
CA ARG A 173 -23.87 0.64 5.53
C ARG A 173 -22.72 1.58 5.92
N GLN A 174 -21.77 1.11 6.72
CA GLN A 174 -20.62 1.92 7.11
C GLN A 174 -19.68 2.16 5.94
N ILE A 175 -19.38 1.14 5.13
CA ILE A 175 -18.49 1.31 3.99
C ILE A 175 -19.13 2.15 2.90
N GLU A 176 -20.42 1.97 2.60
CA GLU A 176 -21.16 2.80 1.66
C GLU A 176 -21.15 4.27 2.10
N TYR A 177 -21.41 4.53 3.39
CA TYR A 177 -21.36 5.91 3.93
C TYR A 177 -19.96 6.54 3.80
N LEU A 178 -18.88 5.79 4.11
CA LEU A 178 -17.51 6.29 3.98
C LEU A 178 -17.21 6.69 2.54
N ILE A 179 -17.56 5.85 1.58
CA ILE A 179 -17.37 6.09 0.16
C ILE A 179 -18.12 7.35 -0.31
N GLU A 180 -19.40 7.49 0.07
CA GLU A 180 -20.17 8.67 -0.25
C GLU A 180 -19.59 9.94 0.39
N LYS A 181 -19.04 9.82 1.59
CA LYS A 181 -18.39 10.93 2.28
C LYS A 181 -17.14 11.37 1.55
N GLU A 182 -16.25 10.44 1.21
CA GLU A 182 -15.00 10.72 0.49
C GLU A 182 -15.26 11.28 -0.90
N ALA A 183 -16.26 10.77 -1.61
CA ALA A 183 -16.70 11.31 -2.90
C ALA A 183 -17.18 12.76 -2.80
N ARG A 184 -17.90 13.11 -1.71
CA ARG A 184 -18.35 14.49 -1.48
C ARG A 184 -17.21 15.45 -1.11
N GLU A 185 -16.16 14.95 -0.45
CA GLU A 185 -14.98 15.72 -0.06
C GLU A 185 -13.94 15.81 -1.20
N GLU A 186 -14.28 15.33 -2.41
CA GLU A 186 -13.39 15.25 -3.56
C GLU A 186 -12.08 14.48 -3.29
N LYS A 187 -12.08 13.64 -2.23
CA LYS A 187 -10.93 12.83 -1.83
C LYS A 187 -10.92 11.45 -2.46
N ALA A 188 -12.07 11.00 -2.95
CA ALA A 188 -12.20 9.71 -3.61
C ALA A 188 -12.09 9.88 -5.12
N TYR A 189 -11.05 9.33 -5.69
CA TYR A 189 -10.80 9.38 -7.12
C TYR A 189 -11.58 8.33 -7.91
N VAL A 190 -12.10 7.31 -7.24
CA VAL A 190 -12.83 6.21 -7.87
C VAL A 190 -13.95 5.74 -6.94
N LEU A 191 -15.17 5.65 -7.47
CA LEU A 191 -16.28 5.04 -6.74
C LEU A 191 -16.06 3.52 -6.64
N PRO A 192 -16.07 2.93 -5.45
CA PRO A 192 -15.92 1.48 -5.30
C PRO A 192 -17.09 0.77 -5.95
N ASN A 193 -16.78 -0.29 -6.65
CA ASN A 193 -17.78 -1.21 -7.17
C ASN A 193 -18.31 -2.13 -6.07
N LYS A 194 -19.35 -2.90 -6.38
CA LYS A 194 -19.96 -3.85 -5.46
C LYS A 194 -18.95 -4.86 -4.89
N GLN A 195 -17.98 -5.31 -5.70
CA GLN A 195 -16.97 -6.29 -5.27
C GLN A 195 -16.03 -5.73 -4.18
N VAL A 196 -15.60 -4.45 -4.33
CA VAL A 196 -14.79 -3.76 -3.32
C VAL A 196 -15.58 -3.60 -2.02
N ILE A 197 -16.86 -3.18 -2.09
CA ILE A 197 -17.74 -3.08 -0.93
C ILE A 197 -17.86 -4.44 -0.23
N ASP A 198 -18.17 -5.50 -0.98
CA ASP A 198 -18.30 -6.86 -0.45
C ASP A 198 -16.99 -7.35 0.17
N GLY A 199 -15.86 -7.01 -0.43
CA GLY A 199 -14.54 -7.31 0.09
C GLY A 199 -14.24 -6.63 1.42
N TYR A 200 -14.56 -5.34 1.56
CA TYR A 200 -14.40 -4.63 2.85
C TYR A 200 -15.34 -5.15 3.92
N VAL A 201 -16.55 -5.53 3.58
CA VAL A 201 -17.49 -6.17 4.52
C VAL A 201 -16.95 -7.51 5.00
N LYS A 202 -16.35 -8.29 4.10
CA LYS A 202 -15.85 -9.62 4.40
C LYS A 202 -14.51 -9.61 5.16
N TYR A 203 -13.57 -8.78 4.72
CA TYR A 203 -12.18 -8.82 5.18
C TYR A 203 -11.80 -7.62 6.06
N GLY A 204 -12.54 -6.53 6.02
CA GLY A 204 -12.11 -5.25 6.58
C GLY A 204 -10.98 -4.62 5.77
N GLY A 205 -10.35 -3.58 6.32
CA GLY A 205 -9.23 -2.90 5.68
C GLY A 205 -9.21 -1.39 5.88
N VAL A 206 -8.65 -0.67 4.89
CA VAL A 206 -8.29 0.75 4.99
C VAL A 206 -8.75 1.52 3.74
N PRO A 207 -10.06 1.70 3.51
CA PRO A 207 -10.60 2.23 2.25
C PRO A 207 -10.12 3.65 1.89
N HIS A 208 -9.78 4.50 2.86
CA HIS A 208 -9.31 5.86 2.60
C HIS A 208 -7.91 5.95 1.96
N LEU A 209 -7.20 4.83 1.80
CA LEU A 209 -5.93 4.76 1.07
C LEU A 209 -6.11 4.33 -0.40
N ASP A 210 -7.31 3.89 -0.76
CA ASP A 210 -7.58 3.42 -2.12
C ASP A 210 -7.34 4.52 -3.16
N GLY A 211 -6.71 4.12 -4.27
CA GLY A 211 -6.36 5.07 -5.31
C GLY A 211 -5.17 5.97 -5.02
N GLY A 212 -4.66 6.02 -3.79
CA GLY A 212 -3.54 6.87 -3.39
C GLY A 212 -2.20 6.15 -3.24
N TYR A 213 -2.20 4.82 -3.09
CA TYR A 213 -1.01 4.02 -2.82
C TYR A 213 -0.98 2.76 -3.67
N THR A 214 0.22 2.30 -4.04
CA THR A 214 0.38 1.04 -4.76
C THR A 214 0.24 -0.15 -3.82
N VAL A 215 -0.73 -1.00 -4.12
CA VAL A 215 -0.89 -2.33 -3.52
C VAL A 215 -0.18 -3.32 -4.43
N PHE A 216 0.83 -4.05 -3.95
CA PHE A 216 1.69 -4.88 -4.79
C PHE A 216 1.87 -6.31 -4.30
N GLY A 217 1.12 -6.72 -3.28
CA GLY A 217 1.13 -8.08 -2.76
C GLY A 217 0.10 -8.31 -1.67
N GLU A 218 0.06 -9.52 -1.15
CA GLU A 218 -0.81 -9.89 -0.03
C GLU A 218 -0.19 -10.97 0.85
N VAL A 219 -0.58 -10.97 2.11
CA VAL A 219 -0.19 -12.00 3.08
C VAL A 219 -0.97 -13.27 2.79
N LEU A 220 -0.24 -14.36 2.56
CA LEU A 220 -0.79 -15.71 2.39
C LEU A 220 -0.91 -16.45 3.72
N GLU A 221 0.12 -16.32 4.57
CA GLU A 221 0.19 -16.95 5.89
C GLU A 221 0.81 -15.97 6.89
N GLY A 222 0.42 -16.07 8.16
CA GLY A 222 0.97 -15.22 9.23
C GLY A 222 0.13 -13.98 9.54
N MET A 223 -1.15 -13.94 9.17
CA MET A 223 -2.04 -12.84 9.61
C MET A 223 -2.23 -12.80 11.12
N ASP A 224 -2.08 -13.92 11.83
CA ASP A 224 -2.03 -13.95 13.29
C ASP A 224 -0.75 -13.27 13.84
N VAL A 225 0.36 -13.32 13.10
CA VAL A 225 1.58 -12.58 13.43
C VAL A 225 1.38 -11.08 13.20
N VAL A 226 0.76 -10.70 12.08
CA VAL A 226 0.38 -9.29 11.83
C VAL A 226 -0.54 -8.77 12.90
N ASP A 227 -1.49 -9.60 13.41
CA ASP A 227 -2.36 -9.22 14.52
C ASP A 227 -1.58 -9.00 15.82
N LYS A 228 -0.63 -9.88 16.14
CA LYS A 228 0.26 -9.66 17.30
C LYS A 228 1.02 -8.35 17.18
N ILE A 229 1.58 -8.06 16.01
CA ILE A 229 2.35 -6.83 15.74
C ILE A 229 1.45 -5.60 15.89
N GLN A 230 0.26 -5.55 15.28
CA GLN A 230 -0.62 -4.37 15.34
C GLN A 230 -1.21 -4.11 16.74
N ASN A 231 -1.08 -5.07 17.67
CA ASN A 231 -1.56 -4.94 19.04
C ASN A 231 -0.47 -4.56 20.05
N VAL A 232 0.78 -4.37 19.64
CA VAL A 232 1.84 -3.98 20.58
C VAL A 232 1.63 -2.55 21.11
N ALA A 233 2.23 -2.27 22.25
CA ALA A 233 2.28 -0.92 22.79
C ALA A 233 3.22 -0.04 21.95
N THR A 234 2.79 1.18 21.65
CA THR A 234 3.53 2.14 20.82
C THR A 234 3.68 3.49 21.50
N ASP A 235 4.75 4.19 21.16
CA ASP A 235 4.98 5.58 21.55
C ASP A 235 4.38 6.52 20.50
N LYS A 236 3.24 7.12 20.83
CA LYS A 236 2.53 8.07 19.96
C LYS A 236 3.30 9.38 19.74
N GLY A 237 4.14 9.76 20.69
CA GLY A 237 5.01 10.94 20.57
C GLY A 237 6.17 10.71 19.61
N ASN A 238 6.48 9.44 19.29
CA ASN A 238 7.54 9.04 18.39
C ASN A 238 6.97 8.24 17.20
N ASN A 239 6.05 8.85 16.46
CA ASN A 239 5.45 8.34 15.22
C ASN A 239 4.87 6.91 15.36
N ASP A 240 4.19 6.61 16.46
CA ASP A 240 3.62 5.28 16.75
C ASP A 240 4.65 4.14 16.70
N ARG A 241 5.91 4.42 17.08
CA ARG A 241 6.95 3.42 17.15
C ARG A 241 6.65 2.39 18.25
N PRO A 242 6.77 1.06 18.00
CA PRO A 242 6.70 0.05 19.03
C PRO A 242 7.68 0.32 20.19
N LEU A 243 7.25 0.13 21.43
CA LEU A 243 8.11 0.30 22.61
C LEU A 243 9.24 -0.76 22.64
N GLU A 244 8.97 -1.96 22.10
CA GLU A 244 9.96 -3.00 21.89
C GLU A 244 10.15 -3.23 20.40
N ASP A 245 11.42 -3.33 19.96
CA ASP A 245 11.75 -3.50 18.55
C ASP A 245 11.24 -4.86 18.04
N ILE A 246 10.41 -4.81 17.00
CA ILE A 246 9.98 -6.00 16.25
C ILE A 246 10.84 -6.09 15.00
N ILE A 247 11.72 -7.09 14.96
CA ILE A 247 12.80 -7.18 13.96
C ILE A 247 12.43 -8.22 12.90
N ILE A 248 12.67 -7.88 11.64
CA ILE A 248 12.74 -8.84 10.54
C ILE A 248 14.11 -9.51 10.63
N LEU A 249 14.14 -10.73 11.13
CA LEU A 249 15.37 -11.51 11.31
C LEU A 249 15.96 -11.91 9.96
N LYS A 250 15.10 -12.31 9.03
CA LYS A 250 15.46 -12.70 7.67
C LYS A 250 14.29 -12.50 6.71
N ALA A 251 14.61 -12.04 5.50
CA ALA A 251 13.70 -12.05 4.36
C ALA A 251 14.28 -12.96 3.26
N SER A 252 13.47 -13.85 2.69
CA SER A 252 13.91 -14.78 1.66
C SER A 252 12.83 -15.01 0.61
N VAL A 253 13.24 -15.19 -0.66
CA VAL A 253 12.36 -15.63 -1.73
C VAL A 253 12.15 -17.13 -1.58
N VAL A 254 10.89 -17.59 -1.53
CA VAL A 254 10.54 -18.99 -1.29
C VAL A 254 9.86 -19.64 -2.50
N ARG A 255 9.42 -18.82 -3.43
CA ARG A 255 8.95 -19.24 -4.75
C ARG A 255 9.20 -18.18 -5.82
#